data_86a0aaa997a90a95cf7ce80352eb2bcc
#
_entry.id   86a0aaa997a90a95cf7ce80352eb2bcc
#
_cell.length_a   1.000
_cell.length_b   1.000
_cell.length_c   1.000
_cell.angle_alpha   90.00
_cell.angle_beta   90.00
_cell.angle_gamma   90.00
#
_symmetry.space_group_name_H-M   'P 1'
#
loop_
_entity.id
_entity.type
_entity.pdbx_description
1 polymer ?
#
loop_
_entity_poly.entity_id
_entity_poly.type
_entity_poly.pdbx_seq_one_letter_code
_entity_poly.pdbx_strand_id
1 'polypeptide(L)'
;MTKAKHAVSDAIIYQVTVKGLLNPDWCDWLEGVKLSQQITDQGIQLTSLMVVVPDQSALQGILSRLHLLNLELVLVKRLGIGNIEDLEK
;
A
#
# COMPACT_ATOMS: atom_id res chain seq x y z
N MET A 1 -28.74 0.29 7.61
CA MET A 1 -28.02 1.35 7.74
C MET A 1 -27.04 1.61 6.68
N THR A 2 -26.97 2.78 6.31
CA THR A 2 -26.09 3.17 5.25
C THR A 2 -24.63 3.15 5.63
N LYS A 3 -24.36 2.84 6.88
CA LYS A 3 -23.00 2.82 7.33
C LYS A 3 -22.10 1.93 6.58
N ALA A 4 -22.58 0.77 6.18
CA ALA A 4 -21.74 -0.17 5.48
C ALA A 4 -21.23 0.41 4.17
N LYS A 5 -22.08 1.13 3.48
CA LYS A 5 -21.68 1.73 2.23
C LYS A 5 -20.68 2.84 2.45
N HIS A 6 -20.90 3.61 3.48
CA HIS A 6 -19.99 4.68 3.79
C HIS A 6 -18.63 4.13 4.17
N ALA A 7 -18.60 3.01 4.87
CA ALA A 7 -17.34 2.43 5.26
C ALA A 7 -16.52 2.04 4.03
N VAL A 8 -17.19 1.55 2.98
CA VAL A 8 -16.48 1.18 1.77
C VAL A 8 -15.92 2.42 1.07
N SER A 9 -16.74 3.46 0.98
CA SER A 9 -16.29 4.66 0.28
C SER A 9 -15.30 5.47 1.10
N ASP A 10 -15.20 5.17 2.40
CA ASP A 10 -14.28 5.88 3.28
C ASP A 10 -12.94 5.17 3.41
N ALA A 11 -12.72 4.11 2.62
CA ALA A 11 -11.42 3.44 2.66
C ALA A 11 -10.32 4.42 2.31
N ILE A 12 -9.18 4.26 2.96
CA ILE A 12 -8.07 5.17 2.81
C ILE A 12 -7.02 4.54 1.91
N ILE A 13 -6.47 5.34 1.01
CA ILE A 13 -5.45 4.89 0.09
C ILE A 13 -4.11 5.41 0.55
N TYR A 14 -3.15 4.50 0.72
CA TYR A 14 -1.79 4.86 1.08
C TYR A 14 -0.81 4.36 0.02
N GLN A 15 0.25 5.12 -0.16
CA GLN A 15 1.39 4.69 -0.92
C GLN A 15 2.48 4.32 0.08
N VAL A 16 2.99 3.10 -0.03
CA VAL A 16 4.07 2.62 0.82
C VAL A 16 5.22 2.22 -0.07
N THR A 17 6.39 2.79 0.16
CA THR A 17 7.57 2.47 -0.65
C THR A 17 8.62 1.87 0.26
N VAL A 18 9.17 0.75 -0.17
CA VAL A 18 10.22 0.07 0.58
C VAL A 18 11.43 -0.13 -0.32
N LYS A 19 12.59 -0.26 0.31
CA LYS A 19 13.83 -0.53 -0.38
C LYS A 19 14.00 -2.04 -0.50
N GLY A 20 14.15 -2.51 -1.73
CA GLY A 20 14.28 -3.93 -1.99
C GLY A 20 13.18 -4.41 -2.90
N LEU A 21 13.21 -5.69 -3.22
CA LEU A 21 12.22 -6.32 -4.07
C LEU A 21 11.24 -7.10 -3.22
N LEU A 22 9.96 -6.91 -3.53
CA LEU A 22 8.91 -7.63 -2.84
C LEU A 22 8.31 -8.63 -3.82
N ASN A 23 8.24 -9.88 -3.39
CA ASN A 23 7.64 -10.93 -4.20
C ASN A 23 6.15 -10.63 -4.35
N PRO A 24 5.63 -10.59 -5.58
CA PRO A 24 4.21 -10.31 -5.78
C PRO A 24 3.29 -11.27 -5.03
N ASP A 25 3.72 -12.50 -4.80
CA ASP A 25 2.90 -13.46 -4.06
C ASP A 25 2.60 -13.01 -2.65
N TRP A 26 3.47 -12.19 -2.09
CA TRP A 26 3.27 -11.66 -0.75
C TRP A 26 2.01 -10.80 -0.67
N CYS A 27 1.59 -10.24 -1.79
CA CYS A 27 0.45 -9.33 -1.81
C CYS A 27 -0.88 -10.05 -1.97
N ASP A 28 -0.88 -11.36 -2.11
CA ASP A 28 -2.11 -12.11 -2.37
C ASP A 28 -3.14 -11.94 -1.26
N TRP A 29 -2.68 -11.70 -0.03
CA TRP A 29 -3.58 -11.54 1.10
C TRP A 29 -4.13 -10.13 1.22
N LEU A 30 -3.65 -9.21 0.39
CA LEU A 30 -4.10 -7.83 0.41
C LEU A 30 -5.08 -7.58 -0.73
N GLU A 31 -6.11 -6.81 -0.46
CA GLU A 31 -7.04 -6.41 -1.49
C GLU A 31 -6.72 -5.00 -1.96
N GLY A 32 -6.93 -4.77 -3.24
CA GLY A 32 -6.76 -3.43 -3.79
C GLY A 32 -5.33 -2.94 -3.84
N VAL A 33 -4.39 -3.88 -3.93
CA VAL A 33 -2.98 -3.50 -3.96
C VAL A 33 -2.52 -3.33 -5.39
N LYS A 34 -1.78 -2.26 -5.62
CA LYS A 34 -1.08 -2.05 -6.87
C LYS A 34 0.40 -2.00 -6.56
N LEU A 35 1.16 -2.84 -7.24
CA LEU A 35 2.58 -2.98 -7.00
C LEU A 35 3.36 -2.41 -8.17
N SER A 36 4.37 -1.61 -7.91
CA SER A 36 5.28 -1.17 -8.94
C SER A 36 6.69 -1.20 -8.41
N GLN A 37 7.64 -1.47 -9.30
CA GLN A 37 9.03 -1.57 -8.92
C GLN A 37 9.84 -0.62 -9.80
N GLN A 38 10.89 -0.06 -9.22
CA GLN A 38 11.76 0.83 -9.96
C GLN A 38 13.15 0.75 -9.40
N ILE A 39 14.11 1.16 -10.24
CA ILE A 39 15.51 1.22 -9.84
C ILE A 39 15.94 2.67 -9.99
N THR A 40 16.50 3.21 -8.91
CA THR A 40 16.97 4.60 -8.92
C THR A 40 18.24 4.74 -9.72
N ASP A 41 18.64 5.98 -9.96
CA ASP A 41 19.89 6.27 -10.69
C ASP A 41 21.09 5.65 -10.02
N GLN A 42 21.01 5.43 -8.73
CA GLN A 42 22.11 4.85 -7.97
C GLN A 42 22.05 3.35 -7.90
N GLY A 43 21.10 2.74 -8.61
CA GLY A 43 20.98 1.30 -8.63
C GLY A 43 20.21 0.72 -7.48
N ILE A 44 19.51 1.55 -6.70
CA ILE A 44 18.74 1.10 -5.57
C ILE A 44 17.37 0.62 -6.05
N GLN A 45 16.99 -0.58 -5.65
CA GLN A 45 15.69 -1.14 -6.02
C GLN A 45 14.65 -0.70 -5.01
N LEU A 46 13.54 -0.19 -5.53
CA LEU A 46 12.43 0.26 -4.69
C LEU A 46 11.16 -0.42 -5.15
N THR A 47 10.32 -0.78 -4.21
CA THR A 47 9.00 -1.33 -4.48
C THR A 47 7.97 -0.41 -3.85
N SER A 48 7.02 0.04 -4.66
CA SER A 48 5.93 0.88 -4.19
C SER A 48 4.63 0.11 -4.22
N LEU A 49 3.88 0.22 -3.14
CA LEU A 49 2.58 -0.42 -3.01
C LEU A 49 1.54 0.67 -2.83
N MET A 50 0.45 0.57 -3.58
CA MET A 50 -0.72 1.37 -3.27
C MET A 50 -1.72 0.44 -2.61
N VAL A 51 -2.07 0.73 -1.38
CA VAL A 51 -2.94 -0.13 -0.60
C VAL A 51 -4.19 0.62 -0.20
N VAL A 52 -5.30 -0.09 -0.18
CA VAL A 52 -6.59 0.48 0.25
C VAL A 52 -6.95 -0.19 1.56
N VAL A 53 -7.08 0.59 2.61
CA VAL A 53 -7.34 0.06 3.94
C VAL A 53 -8.53 0.75 4.57
N PRO A 54 -9.28 0.04 5.42
CA PRO A 54 -10.46 0.64 6.05
C PRO A 54 -10.10 1.66 7.11
N ASP A 55 -8.94 1.52 7.73
CA ASP A 55 -8.51 2.43 8.77
C ASP A 55 -7.01 2.35 8.93
N GLN A 56 -6.50 3.19 9.81
CA GLN A 56 -5.06 3.27 10.03
C GLN A 56 -4.49 2.03 10.70
N SER A 57 -5.31 1.33 11.47
CA SER A 57 -4.84 0.10 12.12
C SER A 57 -4.47 -0.95 11.10
N ALA A 58 -5.24 -1.05 10.02
CA ALA A 58 -4.92 -2.01 8.97
C ALA A 58 -3.58 -1.67 8.32
N LEU A 59 -3.30 -0.38 8.16
CA LEU A 59 -2.01 0.04 7.61
C LEU A 59 -0.87 -0.40 8.52
N GLN A 60 -1.05 -0.26 9.83
CA GLN A 60 -0.02 -0.68 10.77
C GLN A 60 0.29 -2.16 10.63
N GLY A 61 -0.74 -2.97 10.38
CA GLY A 61 -0.53 -4.39 10.17
C GLY A 61 0.31 -4.66 8.93
N ILE A 62 0.07 -3.91 7.86
CA ILE A 62 0.85 -4.06 6.64
C ILE A 62 2.30 -3.67 6.88
N LEU A 63 2.52 -2.55 7.56
CA LEU A 63 3.87 -2.08 7.84
C LEU A 63 4.64 -3.08 8.71
N SER A 64 3.95 -3.69 9.67
CA SER A 64 4.58 -4.70 10.50
C SER A 64 5.04 -5.91 9.70
N ARG A 65 4.23 -6.33 8.73
CA ARG A 65 4.61 -7.46 7.90
C ARG A 65 5.79 -7.13 7.01
N LEU A 66 5.83 -5.91 6.49
CA LEU A 66 6.97 -5.48 5.69
C LEU A 66 8.24 -5.47 6.53
N HIS A 67 8.12 -5.06 7.78
CA HIS A 67 9.26 -5.06 8.69
C HIS A 67 9.78 -6.48 8.92
N LEU A 68 8.88 -7.45 9.04
CA LEU A 68 9.28 -8.84 9.23
C LEU A 68 10.03 -9.40 8.03
N LEU A 69 9.83 -8.81 6.86
CA LEU A 69 10.55 -9.21 5.66
C LEU A 69 11.90 -8.51 5.52
N ASN A 70 12.26 -7.72 6.52
CA ASN A 70 13.52 -6.97 6.51
C ASN A 70 13.60 -5.95 5.38
N LEU A 71 12.45 -5.44 4.97
CA LEU A 71 12.42 -4.39 3.96
C LEU A 71 12.47 -3.04 4.65
N GLU A 72 13.32 -2.19 4.17
CA GLU A 72 13.48 -0.87 4.75
C GLU A 72 12.38 0.05 4.25
N LEU A 73 11.66 0.66 5.18
CA LEU A 73 10.58 1.57 4.84
C LEU A 73 11.16 2.91 4.39
N VAL A 74 10.77 3.35 3.22
CA VAL A 74 11.27 4.59 2.65
C VAL A 74 10.23 5.69 2.72
N LEU A 75 8.97 5.35 2.47
CA LEU A 75 7.93 6.35 2.39
C LEU A 75 6.57 5.76 2.74
N VAL A 76 5.78 6.49 3.50
CA VAL A 76 4.38 6.20 3.69
C VAL A 76 3.64 7.50 3.44
N LYS A 77 2.73 7.49 2.46
CA LYS A 77 2.03 8.70 2.08
C LYS A 77 0.55 8.39 1.91
N ARG A 78 -0.28 9.21 2.56
CA ARG A 78 -1.71 9.09 2.37
C ARG A 78 -2.10 9.80 1.08
N LEU A 79 -2.76 9.07 0.17
CA LEU A 79 -3.12 9.62 -1.12
C LEU A 79 -4.54 10.16 -1.15
N GLY A 80 -5.46 9.54 -0.40
CA GLY A 80 -6.82 10.01 -0.42
C GLY A 80 -7.78 8.97 0.12
N ILE A 81 -9.05 9.17 -0.19
CA ILE A 81 -10.13 8.29 0.20
C ILE A 81 -10.78 7.77 -1.06
N GLY A 82 -11.18 6.51 -1.05
CA GLY A 82 -11.83 5.91 -2.20
C GLY A 82 -11.13 4.62 -2.59
N ASN A 83 -10.95 4.41 -3.89
CA ASN A 83 -10.24 3.23 -4.35
C ASN A 83 -9.20 3.64 -5.38
N ILE A 84 -8.35 2.68 -5.73
CA ILE A 84 -7.22 2.97 -6.60
C ILE A 84 -7.67 3.44 -7.98
N GLU A 85 -8.79 2.93 -8.45
CA GLU A 85 -9.29 3.33 -9.76
C GLU A 85 -9.60 4.81 -9.83
N ASP A 86 -10.01 5.39 -8.74
CA ASP A 86 -10.30 6.82 -8.69
C ASP A 86 -9.05 7.64 -8.88
N LEU A 87 -7.93 7.12 -8.48
CA LEU A 87 -6.67 7.84 -8.60
C LEU A 87 -6.10 7.80 -10.00
N GLU A 88 -6.52 6.85 -10.80
CA GLU A 88 -5.98 6.68 -12.13
C GLU A 88 -6.67 7.52 -13.19
N LYS A 89 -7.68 8.23 -12.80
CA LYS A 89 -8.42 9.05 -13.75
C LYS A 89 -7.74 10.36 -14.12
#